data_990f36e7418296ad79f3ad312d51b5b8
#
_entry.id   990f36e7418296ad79f3ad312d51b5b8
#
_cell.length_a   1.000
_cell.length_b   1.000
_cell.length_c   1.000
_cell.angle_alpha   90.00
_cell.angle_beta   90.00
_cell.angle_gamma   90.00
#
_symmetry.space_group_name_H-M   'P 1'
#
loop_
_entity.id
_entity.type
_entity.pdbx_description
1 polymer ?
#
loop_
_entity_poly.entity_id
_entity_poly.type
_entity_poly.pdbx_seq_one_letter_code
_entity_poly.pdbx_strand_id
1 'polypeptide(L)' 'MPSTATVIHSDPDILGGTPVFVGTRVPFRNLIDYLERNHSLDEFLDSFPTVSREQAVASLEAAHQAVSARAHSRR' A
#
# COMPACT_ATOMS: atom_id res chain seq x y z
N MET A 1 4.37 17.15 2.37
CA MET A 1 4.95 15.97 1.74
C MET A 1 4.35 14.72 2.35
N PRO A 2 3.60 13.95 1.60
CA PRO A 2 3.04 12.72 2.16
C PRO A 2 4.13 11.70 2.45
N SER A 3 3.91 10.96 3.51
CA SER A 3 4.80 9.89 3.91
C SER A 3 3.98 8.61 3.97
N THR A 4 4.65 7.48 4.22
CA THR A 4 3.96 6.21 4.39
C THR A 4 2.85 6.34 5.43
N ALA A 5 3.11 7.09 6.49
CA ALA A 5 2.15 7.23 7.59
C ALA A 5 0.88 7.96 7.17
N THR A 6 0.89 8.67 6.04
CA THR A 6 -0.29 9.39 5.59
C THR A 6 -1.17 8.57 4.65
N VAL A 7 -0.68 7.45 4.13
CA VAL A 7 -1.46 6.64 3.20
C VAL A 7 -1.73 5.23 3.71
N ILE A 8 -0.86 4.69 4.56
CA ILE A 8 -1.02 3.36 5.14
C ILE A 8 -0.92 3.47 6.65
N HIS A 9 -1.80 2.79 7.36
CA HIS A 9 -1.70 2.72 8.82
C HIS A 9 -2.21 1.38 9.32
N SER A 10 -1.89 1.08 10.58
CA SER A 10 -2.42 -0.09 11.27
C SER A 10 -3.27 0.40 12.43
N ASP A 11 -4.47 -0.16 12.55
CA ASP A 11 -5.39 0.16 13.62
C ASP A 11 -5.89 -1.15 14.20
N PRO A 12 -5.72 -1.39 15.52
CA PRO A 12 -6.16 -2.67 16.09
C PRO A 12 -7.63 -2.98 15.87
N ASP A 13 -8.45 -1.94 15.65
CA ASP A 13 -9.88 -2.10 15.41
C ASP A 13 -10.19 -2.41 13.96
N ILE A 14 -9.20 -2.38 13.08
CA ILE A 14 -9.40 -2.67 11.66
C ILE A 14 -8.57 -3.89 11.31
N LEU A 15 -9.24 -5.00 11.06
CA LEU A 15 -8.63 -6.26 10.63
C LEU A 15 -7.47 -6.68 11.54
N GLY A 16 -7.62 -6.41 12.85
CA GLY A 16 -6.63 -6.85 13.83
C GLY A 16 -5.27 -6.18 13.71
N GLY A 17 -5.21 -4.98 13.12
CA GLY A 17 -3.97 -4.25 12.99
C GLY A 17 -3.26 -4.46 11.67
N THR A 18 -3.87 -5.17 10.73
CA THR A 18 -3.32 -5.32 9.38
C THR A 18 -3.14 -3.94 8.73
N PRO A 19 -1.98 -3.65 8.11
CA PRO A 19 -1.82 -2.36 7.43
C PRO A 19 -2.84 -2.18 6.32
N VAL A 20 -3.57 -1.07 6.39
CA VAL A 20 -4.62 -0.75 5.42
C VAL A 20 -4.41 0.66 4.89
N PHE A 21 -5.02 0.95 3.74
CA PHE A 21 -5.04 2.32 3.22
C PHE A 21 -5.88 3.19 4.15
N VAL A 22 -5.35 4.37 4.49
CA VAL A 22 -6.02 5.29 5.40
C VAL A 22 -7.41 5.62 4.89
N GLY A 23 -8.40 5.58 5.78
CA GLY A 23 -9.79 5.85 5.43
C GLY A 23 -10.51 4.68 4.80
N THR A 24 -9.88 3.52 4.71
CA THR A 24 -10.49 2.32 4.14
C THR A 24 -10.23 1.13 5.04
N ARG A 25 -10.84 -0.01 4.67
CA ARG A 25 -10.51 -1.29 5.30
C ARG A 25 -9.75 -2.19 4.32
N VAL A 26 -9.16 -1.63 3.27
CA VAL A 26 -8.48 -2.38 2.23
C VAL A 26 -7.01 -2.57 2.62
N PRO A 27 -6.55 -3.81 2.84
CA PRO A 27 -5.16 -4.05 3.19
C PRO A 27 -4.22 -3.70 2.04
N PHE A 28 -3.06 -3.15 2.38
CA PHE A 28 -2.01 -2.92 1.39
C PHE A 28 -1.63 -4.23 0.70
N ARG A 29 -1.68 -5.33 1.44
CA ARG A 29 -1.37 -6.66 0.90
C ARG A 29 -2.21 -6.99 -0.33
N ASN A 30 -3.46 -6.52 -0.37
CA ASN A 30 -4.32 -6.77 -1.53
C ASN A 30 -3.76 -6.19 -2.81
N LEU A 31 -3.16 -4.99 -2.74
CA LEU A 31 -2.52 -4.40 -3.91
C LEU A 31 -1.34 -5.26 -4.37
N ILE A 32 -0.52 -5.69 -3.44
CA ILE A 32 0.63 -6.54 -3.77
C ILE A 32 0.15 -7.86 -4.40
N ASP A 33 -0.90 -8.46 -3.85
CA ASP A 33 -1.45 -9.70 -4.41
C ASP A 33 -1.92 -9.52 -5.85
N TYR A 34 -2.60 -8.41 -6.13
CA TYR A 34 -3.05 -8.13 -7.50
C TYR A 34 -1.88 -8.05 -8.46
N LEU A 35 -0.83 -7.32 -8.06
CA LEU A 35 0.33 -7.16 -8.93
C LEU A 35 1.08 -8.49 -9.11
N GLU A 36 1.17 -9.31 -8.06
CA GLU A 36 1.80 -10.62 -8.15
C GLU A 36 1.05 -11.55 -9.09
N ARG A 37 -0.26 -11.35 -9.21
CA ARG A 37 -1.10 -12.17 -10.09
C ARG A 37 -1.25 -11.57 -11.47
N ASN A 38 -0.41 -10.60 -11.79
CA ASN A 38 -0.37 -9.98 -13.12
C ASN A 38 -1.59 -9.13 -13.43
N HIS A 39 -2.29 -8.63 -12.40
CA HIS A 39 -3.34 -7.65 -12.59
C HIS A 39 -2.72 -6.26 -12.60
N SER A 40 -3.37 -5.33 -13.28
CA SER A 40 -2.89 -3.96 -13.35
C SER A 40 -3.34 -3.16 -12.13
N LEU A 41 -2.68 -2.03 -11.92
CA LEU A 41 -3.12 -1.08 -10.90
C LEU A 41 -4.56 -0.63 -11.16
N ASP A 42 -4.91 -0.39 -12.43
CA ASP A 42 -6.27 0.02 -12.78
C ASP A 42 -7.29 -1.03 -12.36
N GLU A 43 -6.97 -2.31 -12.54
CA GLU A 43 -7.85 -3.38 -12.12
C GLU A 43 -8.04 -3.40 -10.61
N PHE A 44 -6.96 -3.14 -9.87
CA PHE A 44 -7.04 -3.04 -8.42
C PHE A 44 -7.96 -1.89 -8.00
N LEU A 45 -7.79 -0.72 -8.63
CA LEU A 45 -8.58 0.45 -8.27
C LEU A 45 -10.06 0.26 -8.62
N ASP A 46 -10.35 -0.46 -9.70
CA ASP A 46 -11.73 -0.80 -10.04
C ASP A 46 -12.37 -1.69 -8.98
N SER A 47 -11.60 -2.63 -8.44
CA SER A 47 -12.11 -3.57 -7.45
C SER A 47 -12.25 -2.92 -6.06
N PHE A 48 -11.44 -1.93 -5.78
CA PHE A 48 -11.42 -1.27 -4.46
C PHE A 48 -11.56 0.24 -4.62
N PRO A 49 -12.77 0.71 -4.98
CA PRO A 49 -12.96 2.13 -5.31
C PRO A 49 -12.76 3.09 -4.14
N THR A 50 -12.68 2.59 -2.90
CA THR A 50 -12.40 3.45 -1.76
C THR A 50 -10.91 3.85 -1.68
N VAL A 51 -10.06 3.19 -2.45
CA VAL A 51 -8.64 3.53 -2.53
C VAL A 51 -8.43 4.42 -3.73
N SER A 52 -7.78 5.58 -3.53
CA SER A 52 -7.49 6.48 -4.65
C SER A 52 -6.20 6.02 -5.35
N ARG A 53 -6.08 6.45 -6.61
CA ARG A 53 -4.86 6.19 -7.37
C ARG A 53 -3.65 6.80 -6.64
N GLU A 54 -3.83 7.99 -6.10
CA GLU A 54 -2.75 8.67 -5.39
C GLU A 54 -2.28 7.88 -4.19
N GLN A 55 -3.22 7.31 -3.42
CA GLN A 55 -2.85 6.47 -2.28
C GLN A 55 -2.09 5.23 -2.73
N ALA A 56 -2.57 4.58 -3.79
CA ALA A 56 -1.93 3.36 -4.27
C ALA A 56 -0.52 3.64 -4.76
N VAL A 57 -0.34 4.71 -5.54
CA VAL A 57 0.99 5.06 -6.05
C VAL A 57 1.92 5.45 -4.91
N ALA A 58 1.43 6.23 -3.94
CA ALA A 58 2.26 6.64 -2.80
C ALA A 58 2.70 5.44 -1.97
N SER A 59 1.83 4.43 -1.82
CA SER A 59 2.18 3.24 -1.07
C SER A 59 3.27 2.43 -1.76
N LEU A 60 3.21 2.36 -3.09
CA LEU A 60 4.24 1.65 -3.86
C LEU A 60 5.57 2.40 -3.81
N GLU A 61 5.53 3.74 -3.85
CA GLU A 61 6.75 4.54 -3.71
C GLU A 61 7.38 4.34 -2.34
N ALA A 62 6.57 4.30 -1.30
CA ALA A 62 7.07 4.06 0.05
C ALA A 62 7.72 2.69 0.16
N ALA A 63 7.13 1.68 -0.46
CA ALA A 63 7.70 0.35 -0.47
C ALA A 63 9.02 0.32 -1.23
N HIS A 64 9.09 1.04 -2.34
CA HIS A 64 10.32 1.14 -3.12
C HIS A 64 11.44 1.77 -2.27
N GLN A 65 11.13 2.86 -1.58
CA GLN A 65 12.12 3.53 -0.76
C GLN A 65 12.60 2.64 0.38
N ALA A 66 11.70 1.87 1.00
CA ALA A 66 12.07 0.97 2.08
C ALA A 66 13.02 -0.12 1.58
N VAL A 67 12.74 -0.69 0.42
CA VAL A 67 13.60 -1.71 -0.18
C VAL A 67 14.95 -1.12 -0.55
N SER A 68 14.96 0.08 -1.14
CA SER A 68 16.20 0.72 -1.56
C SER A 68 17.09 1.06 -0.37
N ALA A 69 16.50 1.55 0.72
CA ALA A 69 17.26 1.85 1.93
C ALA A 69 17.87 0.58 2.52
N ARG A 70 17.11 -0.51 2.51
CA ARG A 70 17.61 -1.79 3.01
C ARG A 70 18.76 -2.32 2.14
N ALA A 71 18.64 -2.17 0.84
CA ALA A 71 19.70 -2.62 -0.07
C ALA A 71 20.99 -1.83 0.19
N HIS A 72 20.88 -0.52 0.42
CA HIS A 72 22.03 0.30 0.71
C HIS A 72 22.70 -0.10 2.03
N SER A 73 21.90 -0.39 3.03
CA SER A 73 22.46 -0.68 4.36
C SER A 73 23.10 -2.06 4.42
N ARG A 74 22.95 -2.87 3.40
CA ARG A 74 23.55 -4.21 3.39
C ARG A 74 24.97 -4.24 2.89
N ARG A 75 25.52 -3.13 2.54
CA ARG A 75 26.86 -3.03 1.98
C ARG A 75 27.95 -3.50 2.91
#